data_a249e3a5219a07ddac72766aa862f064
#
_entry.id   a249e3a5219a07ddac72766aa862f064
#
_cell.length_a   1.000
_cell.length_b   1.000
_cell.length_c   1.000
_cell.angle_alpha   90.00
_cell.angle_beta   90.00
_cell.angle_gamma   90.00
#
_symmetry.space_group_name_H-M   'P 1'
#
loop_
_entity.id
_entity.type
_entity.pdbx_description
1 polymer ?
#
loop_
_entity_poly.entity_id
_entity_poly.type
_entity_poly.pdbx_seq_one_letter_code
_entity_poly.pdbx_strand_id
1 'polypeptide(L)'
;MPGMVVFGRRWGIASDDLVLPGAFELFIRKFDCHGGALLHSYLIVLLVLLAFIILTLCAIVYVSAQGTIMNPGPRRSVPALVYLRALLYIPELVWACLGAVWVSDDSGGCEPAEVGIVLGTVVASWIILLSMFVGVLIVFDPLGSLRGPVPIGQYSGLRDLESSESSQLFYSARSLAVRVWESRLRLLCCCLPQDDNHRAAFSSIAQLVSGFFSDTDLVPSDIAAGLALLHQEQDKVEQCKDPDDVIPHSPSSPIREDLEIELEKAAHCMQFAVAAYGWPLYVYSNPFTGLCKLSGDCCRNPRAEYDLVGGDNLGCNFNSILHVTGLQYRDFIHISFHNQIYEIPFFVALDHKREAVLVAVRGTLSLKDALTDLSAECENLPVEGVSGACYAHKGISQAANYIYKKLVNDGILSQAFSIAPEYRLVITGHSLGAGTASLLAVLLRSTYPTLQCYAFSPPGGLMSKALAEYSKQFVVSVVLGKDLVPRLSIPNMEDLKRRILKMVSNCSKPKYKILLHGCWYEVFGGTPDDFPTEMENRREEELSQSHFSNCAVSRTVIIFSIQQRQTLE
;
A
#
# COMPACT_ATOMS: atom_id res chain seq x y z
N MET A 1 -18.85 8.75 -3.92
CA MET A 1 -19.75 9.73 -4.57
C MET A 1 -19.52 11.09 -3.94
N PRO A 2 -18.77 11.97 -4.59
CA PRO A 2 -18.41 13.25 -4.01
C PRO A 2 -19.68 14.09 -3.71
N GLY A 3 -19.70 14.73 -2.56
CA GLY A 3 -20.74 15.67 -2.15
C GLY A 3 -22.05 15.05 -1.63
N MET A 4 -22.17 13.73 -1.54
CA MET A 4 -23.37 13.10 -0.99
C MET A 4 -23.29 13.06 0.55
N VAL A 5 -24.33 13.56 1.21
CA VAL A 5 -24.45 13.56 2.68
C VAL A 5 -25.60 12.65 3.09
N VAL A 6 -25.31 11.64 3.92
CA VAL A 6 -26.28 10.72 4.51
C VAL A 6 -26.02 10.65 6.01
N PHE A 7 -27.06 10.71 6.82
CA PHE A 7 -26.97 10.78 8.29
C PHE A 7 -26.07 11.93 8.81
N GLY A 8 -26.06 13.07 8.10
CA GLY A 8 -25.22 14.22 8.46
C GLY A 8 -23.72 14.03 8.21
N ARG A 9 -23.32 12.96 7.52
CA ARG A 9 -21.91 12.65 7.18
C ARG A 9 -21.75 12.48 5.69
N ARG A 10 -20.55 12.79 5.16
CA ARG A 10 -20.24 12.57 3.75
C ARG A 10 -20.01 11.09 3.45
N TRP A 11 -20.45 10.66 2.28
CA TRP A 11 -20.22 9.32 1.78
C TRP A 11 -18.77 9.19 1.29
N GLY A 12 -17.95 8.39 1.96
CA GLY A 12 -16.51 8.29 1.71
C GLY A 12 -16.06 7.12 0.84
N ILE A 13 -16.85 6.02 0.74
CA ILE A 13 -16.51 4.82 -0.05
C ILE A 13 -17.76 4.35 -0.78
N ALA A 14 -17.65 3.99 -2.05
CA ALA A 14 -18.70 3.27 -2.73
C ALA A 14 -18.75 1.83 -2.20
N SER A 15 -19.83 1.45 -1.53
CA SER A 15 -20.10 0.05 -1.20
C SER A 15 -20.66 -0.61 -2.46
N ASP A 16 -19.79 -1.26 -3.21
CA ASP A 16 -20.19 -2.08 -4.34
C ASP A 16 -20.32 -3.53 -3.87
N ASP A 17 -21.49 -3.88 -3.55
CA ASP A 17 -22.27 -5.10 -3.68
C ASP A 17 -21.59 -6.46 -3.77
N LEU A 18 -21.84 -7.26 -2.76
CA LEU A 18 -21.74 -8.72 -2.86
C LEU A 18 -23.15 -9.30 -3.02
N VAL A 19 -23.50 -9.76 -4.22
CA VAL A 19 -24.74 -10.50 -4.49
C VAL A 19 -24.43 -11.99 -4.52
N LEU A 20 -25.09 -12.76 -3.65
CA LEU A 20 -25.02 -14.23 -3.61
C LEU A 20 -26.21 -14.83 -4.37
N PRO A 21 -26.00 -15.56 -5.49
CA PRO A 21 -27.04 -16.36 -6.11
C PRO A 21 -27.02 -17.79 -5.57
N GLY A 22 -28.09 -18.29 -5.02
CA GLY A 22 -28.17 -19.69 -4.59
C GLY A 22 -29.47 -20.13 -3.89
N ALA A 23 -30.38 -19.23 -3.58
CA ALA A 23 -31.53 -19.53 -2.72
C ALA A 23 -32.79 -20.07 -3.43
N PHE A 24 -32.78 -20.22 -4.75
CA PHE A 24 -34.03 -20.46 -5.51
C PHE A 24 -34.51 -21.92 -5.52
N GLU A 25 -33.60 -22.89 -5.38
CA GLU A 25 -33.99 -24.32 -5.41
C GLU A 25 -34.63 -24.84 -4.11
N LEU A 26 -34.47 -24.11 -3.02
CA LEU A 26 -34.93 -24.50 -1.69
C LEU A 26 -36.39 -24.13 -1.39
N PHE A 27 -37.03 -23.41 -2.29
CA PHE A 27 -38.33 -22.81 -2.07
C PHE A 27 -39.51 -23.79 -2.20
N ILE A 28 -39.31 -24.95 -2.80
CA ILE A 28 -40.37 -25.89 -3.19
C ILE A 28 -40.55 -27.03 -2.21
N ARG A 29 -39.62 -27.30 -1.31
CA ARG A 29 -39.75 -28.39 -0.33
C ARG A 29 -40.55 -27.95 0.90
N LYS A 30 -41.68 -28.65 1.17
CA LYS A 30 -42.36 -28.56 2.46
C LYS A 30 -41.60 -29.39 3.48
N PHE A 31 -41.34 -28.81 4.64
CA PHE A 31 -40.75 -29.52 5.76
C PHE A 31 -41.84 -30.29 6.51
N ASP A 32 -41.71 -31.65 6.56
CA ASP A 32 -42.68 -32.54 7.22
C ASP A 32 -42.29 -32.83 8.67
N CYS A 33 -42.09 -31.75 9.49
CA CYS A 33 -41.74 -31.88 10.89
C CYS A 33 -42.56 -30.93 11.77
N HIS A 34 -42.53 -31.09 13.09
CA HIS A 34 -43.37 -30.36 14.03
C HIS A 34 -43.13 -28.84 13.96
N GLY A 35 -41.91 -28.36 13.73
CA GLY A 35 -41.57 -26.95 13.50
C GLY A 35 -41.49 -26.55 12.03
N GLY A 36 -41.77 -27.48 11.10
CA GLY A 36 -41.50 -27.28 9.66
C GLY A 36 -42.27 -26.12 9.04
N ALA A 37 -43.46 -25.84 9.52
CA ALA A 37 -44.25 -24.69 9.04
C ALA A 37 -43.61 -23.35 9.41
N LEU A 38 -42.98 -23.25 10.59
CA LEU A 38 -42.28 -22.01 11.04
C LEU A 38 -41.00 -21.81 10.25
N LEU A 39 -40.21 -22.89 10.08
CA LEU A 39 -38.97 -22.87 9.31
C LEU A 39 -39.21 -22.52 7.83
N HIS A 40 -40.31 -23.08 7.26
CA HIS A 40 -40.71 -22.75 5.89
C HIS A 40 -41.17 -21.30 5.76
N SER A 41 -41.97 -20.82 6.73
CA SER A 41 -42.38 -19.39 6.80
C SER A 41 -41.18 -18.46 6.94
N TYR A 42 -40.16 -18.86 7.69
CA TYR A 42 -38.90 -18.13 7.79
C TYR A 42 -38.26 -17.92 6.43
N LEU A 43 -38.11 -19.00 5.65
CA LEU A 43 -37.48 -18.93 4.32
C LEU A 43 -38.30 -18.05 3.35
N ILE A 44 -39.64 -18.15 3.38
CA ILE A 44 -40.49 -17.31 2.53
C ILE A 44 -40.34 -15.84 2.82
N VAL A 45 -40.39 -15.43 4.09
CA VAL A 45 -40.27 -14.02 4.45
C VAL A 45 -38.84 -13.53 4.22
N LEU A 46 -37.84 -14.36 4.47
CA LEU A 46 -36.44 -14.05 4.14
C LEU A 46 -36.28 -13.76 2.65
N LEU A 47 -36.86 -14.58 1.76
CA LEU A 47 -36.85 -14.34 0.31
C LEU A 47 -37.52 -13.04 -0.10
N VAL A 48 -38.70 -12.74 0.50
CA VAL A 48 -39.40 -11.49 0.24
C VAL A 48 -38.52 -10.30 0.69
N LEU A 49 -37.93 -10.35 1.87
CA LEU A 49 -37.02 -9.33 2.35
C LEU A 49 -35.79 -9.19 1.42
N LEU A 50 -35.20 -10.32 1.03
CA LEU A 50 -34.06 -10.33 0.11
C LEU A 50 -34.43 -9.70 -1.26
N ALA A 51 -35.64 -10.00 -1.79
CA ALA A 51 -36.09 -9.37 -3.02
C ALA A 51 -36.22 -7.83 -2.90
N PHE A 52 -36.79 -7.33 -1.78
CA PHE A 52 -36.82 -5.88 -1.53
C PHE A 52 -35.41 -5.28 -1.36
N ILE A 53 -34.51 -5.98 -0.71
CA ILE A 53 -33.11 -5.57 -0.56
C ILE A 53 -32.44 -5.48 -1.92
N ILE A 54 -32.56 -6.52 -2.75
CA ILE A 54 -32.00 -6.55 -4.12
C ILE A 54 -32.58 -5.41 -4.95
N LEU A 55 -33.88 -5.20 -4.93
CA LEU A 55 -34.54 -4.12 -5.69
C LEU A 55 -34.05 -2.73 -5.24
N THR A 56 -33.89 -2.50 -3.93
CA THR A 56 -33.37 -1.24 -3.41
C THR A 56 -31.90 -1.04 -3.76
N LEU A 57 -31.08 -2.11 -3.69
CA LEU A 57 -29.68 -2.07 -4.11
C LEU A 57 -29.55 -1.81 -5.62
N CYS A 58 -30.33 -2.50 -6.45
CA CYS A 58 -30.36 -2.25 -7.89
C CYS A 58 -30.77 -0.80 -8.20
N ALA A 59 -31.74 -0.25 -7.47
CA ALA A 59 -32.14 1.15 -7.62
C ALA A 59 -30.99 2.11 -7.20
N ILE A 60 -30.31 1.82 -6.09
CA ILE A 60 -29.14 2.60 -5.64
C ILE A 60 -28.04 2.56 -6.71
N VAL A 61 -27.68 1.35 -7.20
CA VAL A 61 -26.67 1.17 -8.24
C VAL A 61 -27.05 1.91 -9.52
N TYR A 62 -28.29 1.74 -9.99
CA TYR A 62 -28.79 2.40 -11.21
C TYR A 62 -28.73 3.93 -11.11
N VAL A 63 -29.26 4.51 -10.03
CA VAL A 63 -29.23 5.96 -9.82
C VAL A 63 -27.81 6.47 -9.59
N SER A 64 -26.97 5.69 -8.87
CA SER A 64 -25.57 6.03 -8.64
C SER A 64 -24.74 6.02 -9.91
N ALA A 65 -25.07 5.16 -10.86
CA ALA A 65 -24.42 5.08 -12.16
C ALA A 65 -24.71 6.26 -13.08
N GLN A 66 -25.73 7.07 -12.78
CA GLN A 66 -26.11 8.19 -13.63
C GLN A 66 -25.23 9.42 -13.42
N GLY A 67 -25.02 10.16 -14.51
CA GLY A 67 -24.26 11.41 -14.49
C GLY A 67 -22.75 11.22 -14.41
N THR A 68 -22.04 12.34 -14.45
CA THR A 68 -20.57 12.36 -14.35
C THR A 68 -20.12 12.29 -12.89
N ILE A 69 -18.85 12.02 -12.64
CA ILE A 69 -18.32 11.91 -11.27
C ILE A 69 -18.55 13.20 -10.48
N MET A 70 -18.32 14.35 -11.10
CA MET A 70 -18.42 15.67 -10.45
C MET A 70 -19.84 16.27 -10.40
N ASN A 71 -20.79 15.73 -11.16
CA ASN A 71 -22.16 16.26 -11.18
C ASN A 71 -23.09 15.44 -10.27
N PRO A 72 -23.47 15.92 -9.08
CA PRO A 72 -24.37 15.22 -8.17
C PRO A 72 -25.86 15.31 -8.57
N GLY A 73 -26.23 16.16 -9.53
CA GLY A 73 -27.63 16.43 -9.91
C GLY A 73 -28.45 15.17 -10.21
N PRO A 74 -28.05 14.29 -11.12
CA PRO A 74 -28.76 13.05 -11.44
C PRO A 74 -28.90 12.07 -10.26
N ARG A 75 -28.07 12.22 -9.23
CA ARG A 75 -27.98 11.33 -8.05
C ARG A 75 -28.68 11.85 -6.81
N ARG A 76 -29.53 12.86 -6.92
CA ARG A 76 -30.24 13.47 -5.79
C ARG A 76 -31.13 12.49 -5.00
N SER A 77 -31.58 11.41 -5.66
CA SER A 77 -32.45 10.39 -5.03
C SER A 77 -31.65 9.35 -4.23
N VAL A 78 -30.32 9.27 -4.36
CA VAL A 78 -29.51 8.26 -3.68
C VAL A 78 -29.64 8.34 -2.14
N PRO A 79 -29.59 9.52 -1.49
CA PRO A 79 -29.78 9.60 -0.04
C PRO A 79 -31.12 8.99 0.42
N ALA A 80 -32.21 9.26 -0.29
CA ALA A 80 -33.53 8.69 0.04
C ALA A 80 -33.54 7.16 -0.09
N LEU A 81 -32.90 6.61 -1.13
CA LEU A 81 -32.78 5.17 -1.31
C LEU A 81 -31.87 4.53 -0.22
N VAL A 82 -30.81 5.21 0.20
CA VAL A 82 -29.97 4.76 1.32
C VAL A 82 -30.72 4.77 2.63
N TYR A 83 -31.55 5.78 2.90
CA TYR A 83 -32.44 5.78 4.08
C TYR A 83 -33.47 4.66 4.03
N LEU A 84 -34.07 4.40 2.86
CA LEU A 84 -34.95 3.26 2.66
C LEU A 84 -34.23 1.93 2.94
N ARG A 85 -33.01 1.77 2.43
CA ARG A 85 -32.19 0.58 2.69
C ARG A 85 -31.84 0.46 4.18
N ALA A 86 -31.51 1.56 4.84
CA ALA A 86 -31.26 1.58 6.28
C ALA A 86 -32.50 1.17 7.10
N LEU A 87 -33.70 1.57 6.67
CA LEU A 87 -34.95 1.16 7.32
C LEU A 87 -35.18 -0.36 7.18
N LEU A 88 -34.79 -0.96 6.07
CA LEU A 88 -34.93 -2.40 5.84
C LEU A 88 -33.98 -3.24 6.74
N TYR A 89 -32.94 -2.66 7.35
CA TYR A 89 -32.13 -3.39 8.34
C TYR A 89 -32.90 -3.80 9.59
N ILE A 90 -33.93 -3.05 9.98
CA ILE A 90 -34.70 -3.35 11.19
C ILE A 90 -35.45 -4.69 11.03
N PRO A 91 -36.29 -4.87 10.00
CA PRO A 91 -36.98 -6.15 9.80
C PRO A 91 -35.98 -7.28 9.50
N GLU A 92 -34.87 -7.04 8.80
CA GLU A 92 -33.84 -8.03 8.53
C GLU A 92 -33.20 -8.53 9.82
N LEU A 93 -32.84 -7.63 10.75
CA LEU A 93 -32.29 -7.98 12.05
C LEU A 93 -33.29 -8.77 12.91
N VAL A 94 -34.54 -8.27 13.00
CA VAL A 94 -35.60 -8.96 13.74
C VAL A 94 -35.81 -10.38 13.20
N TRP A 95 -35.83 -10.50 11.86
CA TRP A 95 -36.04 -11.78 11.20
C TRP A 95 -34.88 -12.75 11.41
N ALA A 96 -33.64 -12.27 11.36
CA ALA A 96 -32.46 -13.07 11.67
C ALA A 96 -32.43 -13.56 13.13
N CYS A 97 -32.92 -12.75 14.07
CA CYS A 97 -33.08 -13.16 15.48
C CYS A 97 -34.17 -14.23 15.64
N LEU A 98 -35.35 -14.04 15.00
CA LEU A 98 -36.42 -15.03 15.04
C LEU A 98 -35.99 -16.36 14.42
N GLY A 99 -35.26 -16.32 13.30
CA GLY A 99 -34.71 -17.51 12.67
C GLY A 99 -33.75 -18.28 13.58
N ALA A 100 -32.90 -17.57 14.32
CA ALA A 100 -32.02 -18.20 15.29
C ALA A 100 -32.76 -18.88 16.43
N VAL A 101 -33.81 -18.26 16.96
CA VAL A 101 -34.67 -18.83 18.02
C VAL A 101 -35.41 -20.06 17.49
N TRP A 102 -36.06 -19.99 16.32
CA TRP A 102 -36.82 -21.12 15.77
C TRP A 102 -35.94 -22.31 15.39
N VAL A 103 -34.71 -22.06 14.93
CA VAL A 103 -33.74 -23.17 14.70
C VAL A 103 -33.34 -23.84 16.01
N SER A 104 -33.21 -23.07 17.11
CA SER A 104 -32.82 -23.65 18.40
C SER A 104 -33.95 -24.39 19.12
N ASP A 105 -35.19 -23.89 19.06
CA ASP A 105 -36.29 -24.36 19.88
C ASP A 105 -37.22 -25.32 19.10
N ASP A 106 -37.47 -25.07 17.81
CA ASP A 106 -38.53 -25.77 17.03
C ASP A 106 -37.97 -26.77 15.98
N SER A 107 -36.66 -27.02 15.97
CA SER A 107 -36.04 -27.94 15.00
C SER A 107 -36.17 -29.45 15.37
N GLY A 108 -36.80 -29.75 16.49
CA GLY A 108 -36.97 -31.12 16.97
C GLY A 108 -37.78 -32.00 16.00
N GLY A 109 -37.17 -33.08 15.50
CA GLY A 109 -37.81 -34.02 14.57
C GLY A 109 -37.70 -33.66 13.09
N CYS A 110 -37.04 -32.57 12.71
CA CYS A 110 -36.74 -32.25 11.32
C CYS A 110 -35.51 -33.00 10.79
N GLU A 111 -35.42 -33.19 9.48
CA GLU A 111 -34.22 -33.79 8.90
C GLU A 111 -33.00 -32.86 9.11
N PRO A 112 -31.83 -33.42 9.45
CA PRO A 112 -30.62 -32.63 9.69
C PRO A 112 -30.23 -31.72 8.51
N ALA A 113 -30.53 -32.13 7.28
CA ALA A 113 -30.27 -31.36 6.08
C ALA A 113 -31.13 -30.08 6.01
N GLU A 114 -32.42 -30.16 6.40
CA GLU A 114 -33.34 -29.03 6.41
C GLU A 114 -32.98 -28.00 7.47
N VAL A 115 -32.68 -28.46 8.67
CA VAL A 115 -32.19 -27.63 9.77
C VAL A 115 -30.86 -26.96 9.41
N GLY A 116 -29.95 -27.71 8.77
CA GLY A 116 -28.66 -27.21 8.30
C GLY A 116 -28.79 -26.05 7.27
N ILE A 117 -29.79 -26.13 6.40
CA ILE A 117 -30.06 -25.10 5.41
C ILE A 117 -30.55 -23.80 6.09
N VAL A 118 -31.54 -23.90 6.98
CA VAL A 118 -32.06 -22.71 7.70
C VAL A 118 -30.98 -22.11 8.59
N LEU A 119 -30.23 -22.95 9.31
CA LEU A 119 -29.09 -22.49 10.10
C LEU A 119 -28.03 -21.77 9.23
N GLY A 120 -27.73 -22.32 8.05
CA GLY A 120 -26.80 -21.70 7.10
C GLY A 120 -27.28 -20.32 6.65
N THR A 121 -28.58 -20.15 6.37
CA THR A 121 -29.16 -18.84 6.00
C THR A 121 -29.14 -17.85 7.16
N VAL A 122 -29.40 -18.30 8.39
CA VAL A 122 -29.32 -17.46 9.61
C VAL A 122 -27.89 -16.98 9.84
N VAL A 123 -26.91 -17.89 9.76
CA VAL A 123 -25.49 -17.54 9.92
C VAL A 123 -25.04 -16.56 8.82
N ALA A 124 -25.41 -16.81 7.57
CA ALA A 124 -25.12 -15.92 6.46
C ALA A 124 -25.74 -14.52 6.67
N SER A 125 -26.99 -14.44 7.14
CA SER A 125 -27.64 -13.15 7.47
C SER A 125 -26.87 -12.39 8.55
N TRP A 126 -26.42 -13.05 9.59
CA TRP A 126 -25.60 -12.42 10.64
C TRP A 126 -24.26 -11.92 10.13
N ILE A 127 -23.58 -12.70 9.29
CA ILE A 127 -22.30 -12.29 8.68
C ILE A 127 -22.52 -11.05 7.80
N ILE A 128 -23.57 -11.04 6.98
CA ILE A 128 -23.92 -9.89 6.12
C ILE A 128 -24.24 -8.66 6.97
N LEU A 129 -25.11 -8.78 7.98
CA LEU A 129 -25.46 -7.67 8.87
C LEU A 129 -24.24 -7.09 9.58
N LEU A 130 -23.37 -7.95 10.09
CA LEU A 130 -22.13 -7.51 10.74
C LEU A 130 -21.17 -6.81 9.76
N SER A 131 -20.99 -7.39 8.57
CA SER A 131 -20.11 -6.81 7.54
C SER A 131 -20.62 -5.45 7.08
N MET A 132 -21.94 -5.30 6.92
CA MET A 132 -22.57 -4.03 6.57
C MET A 132 -22.44 -3.00 7.69
N PHE A 133 -22.63 -3.39 8.96
CA PHE A 133 -22.41 -2.52 10.10
C PHE A 133 -20.96 -2.00 10.15
N VAL A 134 -19.99 -2.88 10.00
CA VAL A 134 -18.57 -2.51 9.92
C VAL A 134 -18.31 -1.62 8.71
N GLY A 135 -18.90 -1.95 7.55
CA GLY A 135 -18.82 -1.13 6.34
C GLY A 135 -19.32 0.29 6.56
N VAL A 136 -20.46 0.46 7.21
CA VAL A 136 -21.02 1.79 7.55
C VAL A 136 -20.05 2.57 8.46
N LEU A 137 -19.47 1.95 9.47
CA LEU A 137 -18.51 2.60 10.37
C LEU A 137 -17.24 3.08 9.64
N ILE A 138 -16.80 2.33 8.63
CA ILE A 138 -15.59 2.66 7.85
C ILE A 138 -15.89 3.71 6.79
N VAL A 139 -17.05 3.61 6.11
CA VAL A 139 -17.41 4.39 4.93
C VAL A 139 -17.74 5.83 5.24
N PHE A 140 -18.43 6.11 6.36
CA PHE A 140 -18.85 7.49 6.66
C PHE A 140 -17.71 8.35 7.19
N ASP A 141 -17.38 9.42 6.43
CA ASP A 141 -16.41 10.42 6.85
C ASP A 141 -16.96 11.22 8.06
N PRO A 142 -16.28 11.20 9.21
CA PRO A 142 -16.72 11.92 10.41
C PRO A 142 -16.66 13.45 10.25
N LEU A 143 -15.93 13.96 9.26
CA LEU A 143 -15.81 15.39 8.96
C LEU A 143 -16.88 15.92 8.00
N GLY A 144 -17.65 15.04 7.40
CA GLY A 144 -18.65 15.41 6.39
C GLY A 144 -19.68 16.43 6.86
N SER A 145 -19.99 16.46 8.17
CA SER A 145 -20.91 17.41 8.77
C SER A 145 -20.30 18.79 9.07
N LEU A 146 -18.97 18.90 9.14
CA LEU A 146 -18.26 20.13 9.51
C LEU A 146 -17.88 20.99 8.29
N ARG A 147 -17.95 20.42 7.09
CA ARG A 147 -17.70 21.14 5.85
C ARG A 147 -19.03 21.60 5.24
N GLY A 148 -19.26 22.91 5.21
CA GLY A 148 -20.29 23.51 4.35
C GLY A 148 -20.01 23.17 2.87
N PRO A 149 -21.01 23.31 1.97
CA PRO A 149 -20.83 23.09 0.54
C PRO A 149 -19.74 24.05 0.02
N VAL A 150 -18.55 23.48 -0.32
CA VAL A 150 -17.47 24.24 -0.95
C VAL A 150 -17.89 24.48 -2.41
N PRO A 151 -18.01 25.72 -2.88
CA PRO A 151 -18.28 26.01 -4.29
C PRO A 151 -17.12 25.48 -5.14
N ILE A 152 -17.44 24.75 -6.20
CA ILE A 152 -16.53 24.02 -7.11
C ILE A 152 -15.52 24.95 -7.85
N GLY A 153 -15.57 26.26 -7.65
CA GLY A 153 -14.76 27.25 -8.37
C GLY A 153 -13.59 27.87 -7.60
N GLN A 154 -13.30 27.48 -6.36
CA GLN A 154 -12.36 28.20 -5.49
C GLN A 154 -11.15 27.37 -5.02
N TYR A 155 -10.55 26.58 -5.90
CA TYR A 155 -9.32 25.85 -5.57
C TYR A 155 -8.03 26.71 -5.52
N SER A 156 -8.09 27.98 -5.95
CA SER A 156 -6.92 28.88 -6.02
C SER A 156 -6.79 29.86 -4.85
N GLY A 157 -7.72 29.91 -3.90
CA GLY A 157 -7.82 30.98 -2.91
C GLY A 157 -7.57 30.61 -1.44
N LEU A 158 -7.11 29.41 -1.11
CA LEU A 158 -6.97 28.96 0.30
C LEU A 158 -5.75 29.53 1.04
N ARG A 159 -5.00 30.44 0.44
CA ARG A 159 -3.85 31.11 1.08
C ARG A 159 -4.20 32.38 1.88
N ASP A 160 -5.38 32.94 1.72
CA ASP A 160 -5.70 34.28 2.23
C ASP A 160 -6.78 34.35 3.32
N LEU A 161 -7.15 33.23 3.96
CA LEU A 161 -8.12 33.21 5.07
C LEU A 161 -7.45 33.02 6.44
N GLU A 162 -6.51 33.89 6.76
CA GLU A 162 -6.04 34.12 8.14
C GLU A 162 -6.96 35.12 8.87
N SER A 163 -8.21 34.75 9.15
CA SER A 163 -9.00 35.45 10.16
C SER A 163 -9.11 34.58 11.43
N SER A 164 -8.84 35.19 12.55
CA SER A 164 -8.57 34.57 13.84
C SER A 164 -9.64 33.60 14.39
N GLU A 165 -10.90 33.70 14.01
CA GLU A 165 -11.99 32.82 14.48
C GLU A 165 -12.16 31.55 13.62
N SER A 166 -11.89 31.65 12.32
CA SER A 166 -11.94 30.49 11.41
C SER A 166 -10.76 29.55 11.65
N SER A 167 -9.63 30.04 12.15
CA SER A 167 -8.47 29.21 12.47
C SER A 167 -8.73 28.26 13.64
N GLN A 168 -9.41 28.68 14.71
CA GLN A 168 -9.70 27.81 15.86
C GLN A 168 -10.68 26.67 15.50
N LEU A 169 -11.71 26.97 14.69
CA LEU A 169 -12.64 25.95 14.18
C LEU A 169 -11.94 24.96 13.26
N PHE A 170 -11.03 25.44 12.41
CA PHE A 170 -10.25 24.59 11.52
C PHE A 170 -9.27 23.67 12.28
N TYR A 171 -8.59 24.20 13.30
CA TYR A 171 -7.73 23.39 14.20
C TYR A 171 -8.52 22.35 14.98
N SER A 172 -9.70 22.70 15.47
CA SER A 172 -10.59 21.74 16.17
C SER A 172 -11.09 20.65 15.26
N ALA A 173 -11.49 20.97 14.02
CA ALA A 173 -11.94 20.01 13.03
C ALA A 173 -10.79 19.08 12.61
N ARG A 174 -9.59 19.60 12.40
CA ARG A 174 -8.40 18.82 12.06
C ARG A 174 -8.03 17.86 13.20
N SER A 175 -8.05 18.32 14.45
CA SER A 175 -7.75 17.47 15.60
C SER A 175 -8.76 16.35 15.78
N LEU A 176 -10.04 16.61 15.50
CA LEU A 176 -11.09 15.60 15.51
C LEU A 176 -10.88 14.56 14.41
N ALA A 177 -10.52 15.00 13.19
CA ALA A 177 -10.21 14.10 12.09
C ALA A 177 -9.07 13.15 12.41
N VAL A 178 -7.98 13.67 12.96
CA VAL A 178 -6.83 12.87 13.38
C VAL A 178 -7.25 11.82 14.41
N ARG A 179 -8.02 12.19 15.45
CA ARG A 179 -8.50 11.24 16.45
C ARG A 179 -9.38 10.13 15.88
N VAL A 180 -10.23 10.47 14.92
CA VAL A 180 -11.10 9.47 14.27
C VAL A 180 -10.28 8.53 13.41
N TRP A 181 -9.34 9.03 12.61
CA TRP A 181 -8.44 8.19 11.84
C TRP A 181 -7.56 7.31 12.73
N GLU A 182 -7.05 7.86 13.82
CA GLU A 182 -6.30 7.08 14.80
C GLU A 182 -7.15 5.96 15.42
N SER A 183 -8.40 6.24 15.79
CA SER A 183 -9.33 5.22 16.30
C SER A 183 -9.63 4.13 15.27
N ARG A 184 -9.79 4.51 14.00
CA ARG A 184 -9.99 3.55 12.89
C ARG A 184 -8.76 2.67 12.65
N LEU A 185 -7.57 3.27 12.64
CA LEU A 185 -6.32 2.52 12.52
C LEU A 185 -6.13 1.54 13.67
N ARG A 186 -6.45 1.95 14.90
CA ARG A 186 -6.43 1.05 16.07
C ARG A 186 -7.43 -0.09 15.94
N LEU A 187 -8.61 0.15 15.40
CA LEU A 187 -9.62 -0.88 15.17
C LEU A 187 -9.17 -1.86 14.08
N LEU A 188 -8.63 -1.36 12.97
CA LEU A 188 -8.10 -2.19 11.87
C LEU A 188 -6.87 -3.01 12.29
N CYS A 189 -6.06 -2.47 13.21
CA CYS A 189 -4.84 -3.07 13.72
C CYS A 189 -5.01 -3.60 15.15
N CYS A 190 -6.21 -4.01 15.54
CA CYS A 190 -6.53 -4.47 16.92
C CYS A 190 -5.69 -5.66 17.39
N CYS A 191 -5.11 -6.43 16.46
CA CYS A 191 -4.24 -7.58 16.76
C CYS A 191 -2.79 -7.17 17.08
N LEU A 192 -2.42 -5.88 16.92
CA LEU A 192 -1.07 -5.41 17.23
C LEU A 192 -0.98 -4.93 18.68
N PRO A 193 0.17 -5.14 19.36
CA PRO A 193 0.43 -4.58 20.67
C PRO A 193 0.29 -3.05 20.66
N GLN A 194 -0.17 -2.46 21.73
CA GLN A 194 -0.35 -0.99 21.83
C GLN A 194 0.80 -0.32 22.60
N ASP A 195 2.02 -0.55 22.15
CA ASP A 195 3.22 0.09 22.69
C ASP A 195 3.32 1.56 22.24
N ASP A 196 4.21 2.31 22.84
CA ASP A 196 4.40 3.74 22.52
C ASP A 196 4.80 3.98 21.05
N ASN A 197 5.59 3.09 20.47
CA ASN A 197 5.95 3.13 19.06
C ASN A 197 4.74 2.94 18.14
N HIS A 198 3.82 2.03 18.49
CA HIS A 198 2.57 1.83 17.72
C HIS A 198 1.67 3.06 17.80
N ARG A 199 1.55 3.68 18.99
CA ARG A 199 0.77 4.91 19.16
C ARG A 199 1.34 6.06 18.36
N ALA A 200 2.66 6.24 18.38
CA ALA A 200 3.34 7.26 17.59
C ALA A 200 3.14 7.06 16.08
N ALA A 201 3.28 5.82 15.59
CA ALA A 201 3.04 5.48 14.19
C ALA A 201 1.58 5.73 13.79
N PHE A 202 0.60 5.29 14.58
CA PHE A 202 -0.82 5.54 14.28
C PHE A 202 -1.17 7.02 14.26
N SER A 203 -0.62 7.82 15.19
CA SER A 203 -0.80 9.27 15.20
C SER A 203 -0.21 9.93 13.96
N SER A 204 1.02 9.56 13.57
CA SER A 204 1.70 10.05 12.38
C SER A 204 0.92 9.73 11.10
N ILE A 205 0.47 8.49 10.95
CA ILE A 205 -0.33 8.05 9.80
C ILE A 205 -1.70 8.74 9.78
N ALA A 206 -2.36 8.87 10.93
CA ALA A 206 -3.63 9.57 11.03
C ALA A 206 -3.53 11.05 10.61
N GLN A 207 -2.44 11.71 10.98
CA GLN A 207 -2.16 13.09 10.53
C GLN A 207 -1.93 13.16 9.03
N LEU A 208 -1.13 12.25 8.47
CA LEU A 208 -0.86 12.17 7.03
C LEU A 208 -2.14 11.97 6.24
N VAL A 209 -2.93 10.94 6.58
CA VAL A 209 -4.18 10.59 5.89
C VAL A 209 -5.22 11.69 6.03
N SER A 210 -5.40 12.22 7.23
CA SER A 210 -6.31 13.33 7.48
C SER A 210 -5.92 14.59 6.68
N GLY A 211 -4.62 14.90 6.59
CA GLY A 211 -4.11 16.00 5.79
C GLY A 211 -4.33 15.79 4.29
N PHE A 212 -3.98 14.61 3.79
CA PHE A 212 -4.06 14.28 2.36
C PHE A 212 -5.48 14.33 1.80
N PHE A 213 -6.47 13.83 2.55
CA PHE A 213 -7.87 13.82 2.13
C PHE A 213 -8.69 15.02 2.62
N SER A 214 -8.06 15.99 3.30
CA SER A 214 -8.78 17.11 3.93
C SER A 214 -9.50 18.03 2.95
N ASP A 215 -9.02 18.16 1.73
CA ASP A 215 -9.46 19.11 0.71
C ASP A 215 -10.26 18.47 -0.44
N THR A 216 -10.45 17.14 -0.41
CA THR A 216 -11.10 16.40 -1.50
C THR A 216 -12.20 15.47 -1.02
N ASP A 217 -13.23 15.30 -1.84
CA ASP A 217 -14.30 14.32 -1.65
C ASP A 217 -14.09 13.04 -2.50
N LEU A 218 -12.85 12.80 -2.95
CA LEU A 218 -12.54 11.62 -3.77
C LEU A 218 -12.70 10.34 -2.97
N VAL A 219 -13.39 9.39 -3.56
CA VAL A 219 -13.50 8.02 -3.05
C VAL A 219 -12.55 7.10 -3.83
N PRO A 220 -12.16 5.92 -3.28
CA PRO A 220 -11.23 5.02 -3.96
C PRO A 220 -11.60 4.68 -5.40
N SER A 221 -12.90 4.53 -5.70
CA SER A 221 -13.37 4.26 -7.07
C SER A 221 -13.26 5.48 -8.01
N ASP A 222 -13.26 6.71 -7.49
CA ASP A 222 -12.98 7.92 -8.29
C ASP A 222 -11.48 8.00 -8.60
N ILE A 223 -10.64 7.62 -7.65
CA ILE A 223 -9.19 7.50 -7.84
C ILE A 223 -8.90 6.45 -8.93
N ALA A 224 -9.52 5.27 -8.83
CA ALA A 224 -9.36 4.22 -9.84
C ALA A 224 -9.80 4.68 -11.24
N ALA A 225 -10.95 5.37 -11.35
CA ALA A 225 -11.40 5.95 -12.61
C ALA A 225 -10.42 7.01 -13.14
N GLY A 226 -9.91 7.88 -12.27
CA GLY A 226 -8.93 8.88 -12.64
C GLY A 226 -7.59 8.28 -13.09
N LEU A 227 -7.13 7.21 -12.43
CA LEU A 227 -5.93 6.49 -12.84
C LEU A 227 -6.11 5.82 -14.20
N ALA A 228 -7.26 5.20 -14.46
CA ALA A 228 -7.56 4.62 -15.78
C ALA A 228 -7.53 5.68 -16.90
N LEU A 229 -8.06 6.88 -16.62
CA LEU A 229 -8.00 7.99 -17.57
C LEU A 229 -6.57 8.49 -17.79
N LEU A 230 -5.80 8.65 -16.71
CA LEU A 230 -4.40 9.09 -16.78
C LEU A 230 -3.51 8.09 -17.51
N HIS A 231 -3.73 6.79 -17.31
CA HIS A 231 -2.98 5.74 -18.02
C HIS A 231 -3.20 5.83 -19.54
N GLN A 232 -4.46 5.93 -19.97
CA GLN A 232 -4.80 6.10 -21.38
C GLN A 232 -4.21 7.40 -21.98
N GLU A 233 -4.17 8.48 -21.20
CA GLU A 233 -3.54 9.73 -21.63
C GLU A 233 -2.02 9.57 -21.81
N GLN A 234 -1.36 8.87 -20.88
CA GLN A 234 0.07 8.60 -20.98
C GLN A 234 0.41 7.75 -22.20
N ASP A 235 -0.39 6.72 -22.48
CA ASP A 235 -0.19 5.88 -23.66
C ASP A 235 -0.33 6.67 -24.98
N LYS A 236 -1.29 7.60 -25.05
CA LYS A 236 -1.40 8.52 -26.20
C LYS A 236 -0.12 9.33 -26.41
N VAL A 237 0.43 9.87 -25.33
CA VAL A 237 1.66 10.66 -25.38
C VAL A 237 2.88 9.81 -25.77
N GLU A 238 2.95 8.58 -25.27
CA GLU A 238 4.04 7.66 -25.63
C GLU A 238 3.96 7.24 -27.12
N GLN A 239 2.74 7.06 -27.64
CA GLN A 239 2.52 6.73 -29.06
C GLN A 239 2.82 7.90 -30.01
N CYS A 240 2.69 9.15 -29.53
CA CYS A 240 2.97 10.35 -30.32
C CYS A 240 4.46 10.75 -30.32
N LYS A 241 5.34 10.08 -29.55
CA LYS A 241 6.78 10.32 -29.63
C LYS A 241 7.34 9.70 -30.89
N ASP A 242 7.92 10.55 -31.77
CA ASP A 242 8.56 10.09 -32.98
C ASP A 242 9.71 9.11 -32.65
N PRO A 243 9.87 8.04 -33.46
CA PRO A 243 10.96 7.07 -33.28
C PRO A 243 12.36 7.69 -33.40
N ASP A 244 12.48 8.88 -33.97
CA ASP A 244 13.74 9.59 -34.18
C ASP A 244 14.29 10.33 -32.97
N ASP A 245 13.49 10.48 -31.89
CA ASP A 245 13.94 11.03 -30.60
C ASP A 245 14.66 9.99 -29.71
N VAL A 246 14.82 8.76 -30.18
CA VAL A 246 15.67 7.77 -29.54
C VAL A 246 17.12 8.16 -29.76
N ILE A 247 17.77 8.69 -28.73
CA ILE A 247 19.21 9.00 -28.71
C ILE A 247 19.99 7.86 -29.39
N PRO A 248 20.73 8.13 -30.48
CA PRO A 248 21.47 7.09 -31.18
C PRO A 248 22.49 6.47 -30.23
N HIS A 249 22.34 5.19 -29.95
CA HIS A 249 23.31 4.41 -29.21
C HIS A 249 24.61 4.35 -30.02
N SER A 250 25.54 5.27 -29.72
CA SER A 250 26.91 5.17 -30.24
C SER A 250 27.56 3.96 -29.58
N PRO A 251 28.01 2.96 -30.34
CA PRO A 251 28.71 1.80 -29.79
C PRO A 251 30.15 2.17 -29.52
N SER A 252 30.55 2.10 -28.27
CA SER A 252 31.91 2.30 -27.74
C SER A 252 32.21 3.66 -27.11
N SER A 253 31.85 3.78 -25.84
CA SER A 253 32.48 4.76 -24.95
C SER A 253 32.99 4.05 -23.69
N PRO A 254 34.10 4.49 -23.09
CA PRO A 254 34.65 3.92 -21.85
C PRO A 254 33.65 3.94 -20.67
N ILE A 255 32.64 4.76 -20.73
CA ILE A 255 31.49 4.82 -19.81
C ILE A 255 30.73 3.47 -19.73
N ARG A 256 30.82 2.62 -20.75
CA ARG A 256 30.09 1.36 -20.83
C ARG A 256 30.72 0.23 -20.00
N GLU A 257 32.06 0.17 -19.97
CA GLU A 257 32.79 -0.84 -19.16
C GLU A 257 32.62 -0.57 -17.66
N ASP A 258 32.76 0.69 -17.21
CA ASP A 258 32.55 1.07 -15.82
C ASP A 258 31.13 0.76 -15.35
N LEU A 259 30.14 0.95 -16.24
CA LEU A 259 28.74 0.66 -15.96
C LEU A 259 28.47 -0.85 -15.85
N GLU A 260 29.06 -1.67 -16.71
CA GLU A 260 28.92 -3.13 -16.65
C GLU A 260 29.51 -3.71 -15.35
N ILE A 261 30.65 -3.21 -14.93
CA ILE A 261 31.29 -3.60 -13.67
C ILE A 261 30.40 -3.20 -12.47
N GLU A 262 29.82 -1.99 -12.50
CA GLU A 262 28.96 -1.53 -11.42
C GLU A 262 27.66 -2.31 -11.36
N LEU A 263 27.11 -2.71 -12.52
CA LEU A 263 25.95 -3.58 -12.64
C LEU A 263 26.20 -4.98 -12.10
N GLU A 264 27.35 -5.56 -12.37
CA GLU A 264 27.73 -6.87 -11.84
C GLU A 264 27.82 -6.84 -10.31
N LYS A 265 28.38 -5.77 -9.75
CA LYS A 265 28.41 -5.56 -8.30
C LYS A 265 27.00 -5.41 -7.73
N ALA A 266 26.16 -4.61 -8.38
CA ALA A 266 24.77 -4.43 -7.98
C ALA A 266 23.99 -5.75 -8.08
N ALA A 267 24.11 -6.50 -9.16
CA ALA A 267 23.44 -7.79 -9.33
C ALA A 267 23.85 -8.80 -8.24
N HIS A 268 25.14 -8.81 -7.85
CA HIS A 268 25.61 -9.62 -6.74
C HIS A 268 24.98 -9.17 -5.40
N CYS A 269 24.96 -7.88 -5.10
CA CYS A 269 24.35 -7.35 -3.88
C CYS A 269 22.82 -7.57 -3.82
N MET A 270 22.14 -7.61 -4.99
CA MET A 270 20.70 -7.89 -5.04
C MET A 270 20.35 -9.27 -4.49
N GLN A 271 21.22 -10.26 -4.65
CA GLN A 271 21.01 -11.61 -4.08
C GLN A 271 20.87 -11.56 -2.56
N PHE A 272 21.67 -10.74 -1.89
CA PHE A 272 21.61 -10.55 -0.44
C PHE A 272 20.37 -9.76 -0.02
N ALA A 273 20.01 -8.73 -0.78
CA ALA A 273 18.80 -7.97 -0.53
C ALA A 273 17.53 -8.82 -0.67
N VAL A 274 17.49 -9.74 -1.65
CA VAL A 274 16.41 -10.73 -1.82
C VAL A 274 16.45 -11.77 -0.69
N ALA A 275 17.62 -12.27 -0.33
CA ALA A 275 17.79 -13.25 0.74
C ALA A 275 17.24 -12.74 2.08
N ALA A 276 17.35 -11.44 2.37
CA ALA A 276 16.87 -10.84 3.60
C ALA A 276 15.35 -10.99 3.82
N TYR A 277 14.55 -11.24 2.78
CA TYR A 277 13.11 -11.52 2.91
C TYR A 277 12.81 -12.91 3.50
N GLY A 278 13.79 -13.80 3.50
CA GLY A 278 13.63 -15.13 4.06
C GLY A 278 12.79 -16.08 3.21
N TRP A 279 12.18 -17.08 3.84
CA TRP A 279 11.49 -18.17 3.17
C TRP A 279 10.29 -17.75 2.29
N PRO A 280 9.51 -16.69 2.60
CA PRO A 280 8.34 -16.37 1.75
C PRO A 280 8.74 -16.00 0.33
N LEU A 281 9.77 -15.17 0.16
CA LEU A 281 10.23 -14.78 -1.17
C LEU A 281 11.00 -15.91 -1.87
N TYR A 282 11.72 -16.75 -1.11
CA TYR A 282 12.35 -17.95 -1.66
C TYR A 282 11.34 -18.92 -2.26
N VAL A 283 10.24 -19.21 -1.55
CA VAL A 283 9.17 -20.08 -2.04
C VAL A 283 8.45 -19.45 -3.24
N TYR A 284 8.19 -18.14 -3.20
CA TYR A 284 7.60 -17.43 -4.32
C TYR A 284 8.46 -17.54 -5.59
N SER A 285 9.78 -17.42 -5.45
CA SER A 285 10.73 -17.56 -6.56
C SER A 285 10.94 -19.01 -7.01
N ASN A 286 10.58 -19.99 -6.16
CA ASN A 286 10.73 -21.43 -6.42
C ASN A 286 9.43 -22.18 -6.11
N PRO A 287 8.31 -21.94 -6.82
CA PRO A 287 6.98 -22.38 -6.41
C PRO A 287 6.81 -23.91 -6.35
N PHE A 288 7.55 -24.65 -7.17
CA PHE A 288 7.44 -26.12 -7.25
C PHE A 288 8.40 -26.87 -6.34
N THR A 289 9.54 -26.30 -6.01
CA THR A 289 10.63 -27.00 -5.30
C THR A 289 11.00 -26.34 -3.96
N GLY A 290 10.66 -25.08 -3.77
CA GLY A 290 11.10 -24.28 -2.62
C GLY A 290 10.67 -24.86 -1.28
N LEU A 291 9.40 -25.23 -1.15
CA LEU A 291 8.88 -25.85 0.08
C LEU A 291 9.55 -27.20 0.39
N CYS A 292 9.76 -28.03 -0.63
CA CYS A 292 10.40 -29.34 -0.44
C CYS A 292 11.87 -29.23 -0.02
N LYS A 293 12.61 -28.26 -0.59
CA LYS A 293 14.00 -28.01 -0.22
C LYS A 293 14.09 -27.50 1.21
N LEU A 294 13.30 -26.50 1.58
CA LEU A 294 13.28 -25.96 2.94
C LEU A 294 12.84 -26.99 3.98
N SER A 295 11.81 -27.80 3.71
CA SER A 295 11.34 -28.83 4.67
C SER A 295 12.38 -29.92 4.92
N GLY A 296 13.19 -30.28 3.92
CA GLY A 296 14.29 -31.23 4.08
C GLY A 296 15.38 -30.74 5.02
N ASP A 297 15.62 -29.44 5.04
CA ASP A 297 16.71 -28.82 5.82
C ASP A 297 16.23 -28.35 7.22
N CYS A 298 14.98 -27.92 7.37
CA CYS A 298 14.41 -27.52 8.67
C CYS A 298 14.43 -28.64 9.72
N CYS A 299 14.38 -29.91 9.29
CA CYS A 299 14.45 -31.07 10.19
C CYS A 299 15.88 -31.54 10.51
N ARG A 300 16.90 -31.03 9.81
CA ARG A 300 18.28 -31.53 9.89
C ARG A 300 19.22 -30.73 10.79
N ASN A 301 18.92 -29.47 11.10
CA ASN A 301 19.81 -28.62 11.89
C ASN A 301 19.27 -28.37 13.31
N PRO A 302 19.70 -29.14 14.32
CA PRO A 302 19.49 -28.76 15.69
C PRO A 302 20.47 -27.65 16.08
N ARG A 303 19.88 -26.50 16.47
CA ARG A 303 20.48 -25.46 17.32
C ARG A 303 21.98 -25.28 17.15
N ALA A 304 22.36 -24.50 16.18
CA ALA A 304 23.73 -24.00 16.14
C ALA A 304 23.88 -22.75 17.02
N GLU A 305 25.05 -22.58 17.51
CA GLU A 305 25.59 -21.67 18.51
C GLU A 305 25.65 -20.18 18.07
N TYR A 306 24.63 -19.67 17.33
CA TYR A 306 24.63 -18.29 16.83
C TYR A 306 23.57 -17.44 17.52
N ASP A 307 23.85 -16.15 17.67
CA ASP A 307 22.92 -15.11 18.10
C ASP A 307 21.79 -14.91 17.04
N LEU A 308 20.89 -15.87 16.94
CA LEU A 308 19.63 -15.74 16.21
C LEU A 308 18.66 -14.92 17.07
N VAL A 309 18.59 -13.64 16.79
CA VAL A 309 17.68 -12.73 17.48
C VAL A 309 16.32 -12.75 16.76
N GLY A 310 15.28 -13.19 17.49
CA GLY A 310 13.89 -13.05 17.07
C GLY A 310 13.38 -14.09 16.08
N GLY A 311 12.74 -15.15 16.59
CA GLY A 311 11.57 -15.77 15.95
C GLY A 311 11.75 -16.74 14.77
N ASP A 312 12.94 -17.23 14.43
CA ASP A 312 13.09 -18.29 13.42
C ASP A 312 13.11 -19.68 14.06
N ASN A 313 12.02 -20.04 14.73
CA ASN A 313 11.91 -21.28 15.48
C ASN A 313 12.09 -22.56 14.64
N LEU A 314 11.81 -22.49 13.35
CA LEU A 314 11.91 -23.61 12.41
C LEU A 314 13.18 -23.55 11.54
N GLY A 315 13.96 -22.47 11.63
CA GLY A 315 15.16 -22.28 10.81
C GLY A 315 14.88 -22.03 9.32
N CYS A 316 13.62 -21.85 8.93
CA CYS A 316 13.23 -21.72 7.52
C CYS A 316 13.74 -20.40 6.89
N ASN A 317 13.76 -19.31 7.65
CA ASN A 317 14.29 -18.04 7.16
C ASN A 317 15.79 -18.14 6.93
N PHE A 318 16.52 -18.68 7.90
CA PHE A 318 17.96 -18.80 7.79
C PHE A 318 18.37 -19.76 6.67
N ASN A 319 17.74 -20.92 6.56
CA ASN A 319 18.01 -21.87 5.48
C ASN A 319 17.74 -21.27 4.10
N SER A 320 16.69 -20.45 3.96
CA SER A 320 16.41 -19.75 2.71
C SER A 320 17.52 -18.73 2.37
N ILE A 321 18.08 -18.04 3.38
CA ILE A 321 19.22 -17.12 3.19
C ILE A 321 20.45 -17.89 2.68
N LEU A 322 20.76 -19.04 3.28
CA LEU A 322 21.86 -19.89 2.82
C LEU A 322 21.69 -20.34 1.36
N HIS A 323 20.48 -20.77 1.00
CA HIS A 323 20.18 -21.19 -0.39
C HIS A 323 20.30 -20.08 -1.42
N VAL A 324 19.88 -18.86 -1.07
CA VAL A 324 19.92 -17.71 -2.00
C VAL A 324 21.33 -17.15 -2.14
N THR A 325 22.06 -17.01 -1.01
CA THR A 325 23.39 -16.38 -1.00
C THR A 325 24.50 -17.33 -1.37
N GLY A 326 24.31 -18.63 -1.17
CA GLY A 326 25.35 -19.65 -1.33
C GLY A 326 26.46 -19.58 -0.28
N LEU A 327 26.30 -18.73 0.74
CA LEU A 327 27.25 -18.63 1.84
C LEU A 327 27.14 -19.84 2.77
N GLN A 328 28.24 -20.09 3.49
CA GLN A 328 28.24 -21.09 4.54
C GLN A 328 27.80 -20.48 5.87
N TYR A 329 27.35 -21.31 6.76
CA TYR A 329 26.90 -20.93 8.08
C TYR A 329 27.92 -20.08 8.86
N ARG A 330 29.21 -20.42 8.78
CA ARG A 330 30.33 -19.72 9.44
C ARG A 330 30.61 -18.31 8.89
N ASP A 331 30.05 -17.97 7.74
CA ASP A 331 30.27 -16.67 7.11
C ASP A 331 29.34 -15.60 7.67
N PHE A 332 28.35 -15.99 8.49
CA PHE A 332 27.42 -15.07 9.15
C PHE A 332 27.94 -14.62 10.51
N ILE A 333 27.98 -13.32 10.72
CA ILE A 333 28.39 -12.70 11.98
C ILE A 333 27.17 -12.46 12.89
N HIS A 334 26.07 -11.99 12.30
CA HIS A 334 24.85 -11.67 13.04
C HIS A 334 23.62 -11.82 12.14
N ILE A 335 22.53 -12.34 12.72
CA ILE A 335 21.24 -12.43 12.03
C ILE A 335 20.14 -12.04 13.00
N SER A 336 19.33 -11.05 12.61
CA SER A 336 18.16 -10.64 13.36
C SER A 336 16.90 -10.80 12.51
N PHE A 337 15.97 -11.61 12.99
CA PHE A 337 14.60 -11.70 12.46
C PHE A 337 13.62 -10.90 13.31
N HIS A 338 14.11 -10.11 14.24
CA HIS A 338 13.28 -9.26 15.09
C HIS A 338 12.55 -8.24 14.23
N ASN A 339 11.22 -8.19 14.36
CA ASN A 339 10.35 -7.40 13.51
C ASN A 339 9.33 -6.64 14.35
N GLN A 340 9.61 -5.37 14.62
CA GLN A 340 8.69 -4.42 15.26
C GLN A 340 8.62 -3.13 14.43
N ILE A 341 7.73 -2.21 14.80
CA ILE A 341 7.69 -0.89 14.18
C ILE A 341 9.03 -0.20 14.45
N TYR A 342 9.67 0.28 13.39
CA TYR A 342 11.01 0.88 13.38
C TYR A 342 12.16 -0.10 13.71
N GLU A 343 11.89 -1.41 13.86
CA GLU A 343 12.91 -2.43 14.14
C GLU A 343 12.82 -3.52 13.07
N ILE A 344 13.60 -3.36 12.02
CA ILE A 344 13.53 -4.19 10.82
C ILE A 344 14.58 -5.31 10.87
N PRO A 345 14.25 -6.52 10.40
CA PRO A 345 15.20 -7.61 10.24
C PRO A 345 16.39 -7.25 9.35
N PHE A 346 17.56 -7.72 9.73
CA PHE A 346 18.79 -7.57 8.97
C PHE A 346 19.77 -8.69 9.31
N PHE A 347 20.77 -8.89 8.47
CA PHE A 347 21.89 -9.77 8.79
C PHE A 347 23.22 -9.16 8.36
N VAL A 348 24.30 -9.65 8.98
CA VAL A 348 25.68 -9.29 8.68
C VAL A 348 26.43 -10.56 8.33
N ALA A 349 27.09 -10.58 7.18
CA ALA A 349 27.83 -11.72 6.67
C ALA A 349 29.15 -11.29 6.03
N LEU A 350 30.10 -12.23 5.93
CA LEU A 350 31.36 -12.08 5.22
C LEU A 350 31.17 -12.59 3.79
N ASP A 351 31.26 -11.70 2.83
CA ASP A 351 31.29 -12.04 1.41
C ASP A 351 32.74 -12.18 0.94
N HIS A 352 33.26 -13.42 1.00
CA HIS A 352 34.62 -13.73 0.61
C HIS A 352 34.86 -13.54 -0.90
N LYS A 353 33.82 -13.60 -1.72
CA LYS A 353 33.96 -13.41 -3.16
C LYS A 353 34.29 -11.96 -3.54
N ARG A 354 33.78 -11.01 -2.74
CA ARG A 354 33.96 -9.57 -2.98
C ARG A 354 34.79 -8.87 -1.91
N GLU A 355 35.35 -9.62 -0.96
CA GLU A 355 36.11 -9.12 0.17
C GLU A 355 35.37 -8.01 0.92
N ALA A 356 34.12 -8.34 1.32
CA ALA A 356 33.22 -7.39 1.93
C ALA A 356 32.58 -7.91 3.22
N VAL A 357 32.47 -7.03 4.22
CA VAL A 357 31.54 -7.17 5.34
C VAL A 357 30.21 -6.62 4.82
N LEU A 358 29.23 -7.50 4.63
CA LEU A 358 27.97 -7.18 3.99
C LEU A 358 26.85 -7.09 5.02
N VAL A 359 26.14 -5.97 5.04
CA VAL A 359 24.93 -5.76 5.84
C VAL A 359 23.72 -5.74 4.89
N ALA A 360 22.85 -6.73 5.02
CA ALA A 360 21.62 -6.81 4.22
C ALA A 360 20.38 -6.51 5.07
N VAL A 361 19.59 -5.55 4.64
CA VAL A 361 18.39 -5.07 5.35
C VAL A 361 17.14 -5.52 4.60
N ARG A 362 16.18 -6.11 5.34
CA ARG A 362 14.92 -6.59 4.78
C ARG A 362 13.99 -5.43 4.38
N GLY A 363 13.30 -5.59 3.27
CA GLY A 363 12.21 -4.70 2.87
C GLY A 363 10.85 -5.05 3.48
N THR A 364 9.82 -4.38 3.05
CA THR A 364 8.45 -4.51 3.56
C THR A 364 7.89 -5.91 3.30
N LEU A 365 7.55 -6.63 4.37
CA LEU A 365 6.93 -7.95 4.32
C LEU A 365 5.76 -8.10 5.29
N SER A 366 5.66 -7.24 6.29
CA SER A 366 4.65 -7.29 7.35
C SER A 366 3.89 -5.98 7.48
N LEU A 367 2.76 -6.02 8.19
CA LEU A 367 2.01 -4.81 8.52
C LEU A 367 2.84 -3.81 9.34
N LYS A 368 3.73 -4.29 10.21
CA LYS A 368 4.62 -3.43 11.01
C LYS A 368 5.63 -2.68 10.14
N ASP A 369 6.15 -3.34 9.10
CA ASP A 369 7.02 -2.71 8.11
C ASP A 369 6.25 -1.63 7.33
N ALA A 370 5.00 -1.93 6.91
CA ALA A 370 4.15 -0.96 6.23
C ALA A 370 3.83 0.26 7.10
N LEU A 371 3.64 0.08 8.41
CA LEU A 371 3.47 1.20 9.35
C LEU A 371 4.74 2.04 9.48
N THR A 372 5.91 1.42 9.39
CA THR A 372 7.20 2.12 9.33
C THR A 372 7.31 2.96 8.06
N ASP A 373 6.94 2.41 6.88
CA ASP A 373 6.91 3.13 5.61
C ASP A 373 5.92 4.31 5.62
N LEU A 374 4.75 4.13 6.22
CA LEU A 374 3.71 5.15 6.28
C LEU A 374 3.98 6.25 7.32
N SER A 375 4.96 6.08 8.21
CA SER A 375 5.42 7.11 9.14
C SER A 375 6.28 8.16 8.43
N ALA A 376 5.68 8.84 7.42
CA ALA A 376 6.36 9.67 6.43
C ALA A 376 6.57 11.14 6.85
N GLU A 377 6.57 11.44 8.15
CA GLU A 377 6.97 12.74 8.66
C GLU A 377 8.46 13.01 8.41
N CYS A 378 8.84 14.28 8.31
CA CYS A 378 10.25 14.67 8.22
C CYS A 378 10.88 14.71 9.61
N GLU A 379 12.00 14.02 9.79
CA GLU A 379 12.84 14.06 11.00
C GLU A 379 14.20 14.69 10.69
N ASN A 380 14.73 15.48 11.62
CA ASN A 380 16.05 16.05 11.48
C ASN A 380 17.11 14.96 11.65
N LEU A 381 17.99 14.83 10.66
CA LEU A 381 19.12 13.88 10.67
C LEU A 381 20.43 14.66 10.50
N PRO A 382 21.00 15.23 11.58
CA PRO A 382 22.23 15.99 11.48
C PRO A 382 23.40 15.08 11.12
N VAL A 383 24.14 15.47 10.08
CA VAL A 383 25.33 14.75 9.60
C VAL A 383 26.52 15.72 9.59
N GLU A 384 27.62 15.32 10.20
CA GLU A 384 28.84 16.12 10.23
C GLU A 384 29.38 16.35 8.81
N GLY A 385 29.78 17.60 8.51
CA GLY A 385 30.35 17.95 7.21
C GLY A 385 29.33 18.22 6.10
N VAL A 386 28.02 18.12 6.36
CA VAL A 386 26.97 18.49 5.41
C VAL A 386 26.42 19.87 5.72
N SER A 387 26.63 20.83 4.81
CA SER A 387 26.07 22.17 4.93
C SER A 387 24.64 22.21 4.40
N GLY A 388 23.69 22.60 5.26
CA GLY A 388 22.28 22.75 4.90
C GLY A 388 21.33 21.99 5.83
N ALA A 389 20.03 22.11 5.56
CA ALA A 389 19.00 21.42 6.34
C ALA A 389 18.97 19.92 5.99
N CYS A 390 19.32 19.10 6.94
CA CYS A 390 19.38 17.64 6.81
C CYS A 390 18.12 17.02 7.41
N TYR A 391 17.18 16.60 6.56
CA TYR A 391 15.96 15.92 6.94
C TYR A 391 15.88 14.56 6.26
N ALA A 392 15.29 13.60 6.95
CA ALA A 392 15.01 12.26 6.43
C ALA A 392 13.58 11.82 6.80
N HIS A 393 13.10 10.79 6.12
CA HIS A 393 11.84 10.12 6.40
C HIS A 393 11.89 9.49 7.81
N LYS A 394 11.02 9.92 8.71
CA LYS A 394 11.05 9.57 10.14
C LYS A 394 11.08 8.07 10.40
N GLY A 395 10.12 7.32 9.85
CA GLY A 395 10.06 5.88 10.09
C GLY A 395 11.31 5.14 9.63
N ILE A 396 11.84 5.51 8.46
CA ILE A 396 13.05 4.89 7.89
C ILE A 396 14.31 5.34 8.64
N SER A 397 14.36 6.60 9.09
CA SER A 397 15.45 7.12 9.92
C SER A 397 15.53 6.39 11.26
N GLN A 398 14.41 6.15 11.91
CA GLN A 398 14.37 5.39 13.16
C GLN A 398 14.80 3.94 12.97
N ALA A 399 14.39 3.31 11.88
CA ALA A 399 14.84 1.96 11.51
C ALA A 399 16.35 1.91 11.24
N ALA A 400 16.89 2.90 10.54
CA ALA A 400 18.34 3.01 10.32
C ALA A 400 19.11 3.22 11.63
N ASN A 401 18.59 4.06 12.53
CA ASN A 401 19.18 4.29 13.85
C ASN A 401 19.13 3.04 14.74
N TYR A 402 18.06 2.23 14.66
CA TYR A 402 17.99 0.94 15.35
C TYR A 402 19.13 0.02 14.91
N ILE A 403 19.29 -0.18 13.59
CA ILE A 403 20.37 -1.02 13.05
C ILE A 403 21.73 -0.43 13.36
N TYR A 404 21.91 0.88 13.25
CA TYR A 404 23.16 1.58 13.62
C TYR A 404 23.58 1.25 15.06
N LYS A 405 22.64 1.37 16.02
CA LYS A 405 22.91 1.04 17.42
C LYS A 405 23.33 -0.41 17.59
N LYS A 406 22.66 -1.34 16.91
CA LYS A 406 23.03 -2.76 16.92
C LYS A 406 24.43 -3.00 16.35
N LEU A 407 24.73 -2.43 15.22
CA LEU A 407 26.00 -2.61 14.54
C LEU A 407 27.20 -2.03 15.32
N VAL A 408 27.02 -0.85 15.90
CA VAL A 408 28.10 -0.10 16.56
C VAL A 408 28.16 -0.39 18.06
N ASN A 409 27.03 -0.25 18.80
CA ASN A 409 27.04 -0.37 20.26
C ASN A 409 27.15 -1.82 20.73
N ASP A 410 26.52 -2.77 20.02
CA ASP A 410 26.64 -4.19 20.33
C ASP A 410 27.93 -4.80 19.74
N GLY A 411 28.75 -4.00 19.03
CA GLY A 411 30.06 -4.39 18.55
C GLY A 411 30.08 -5.35 17.34
N ILE A 412 28.94 -5.52 16.65
CA ILE A 412 28.81 -6.47 15.52
C ILE A 412 29.81 -6.17 14.41
N LEU A 413 29.96 -4.88 14.01
CA LEU A 413 30.94 -4.50 12.99
C LEU A 413 32.38 -4.68 13.49
N SER A 414 32.65 -4.39 14.76
CA SER A 414 33.98 -4.62 15.36
C SER A 414 34.36 -6.10 15.33
N GLN A 415 33.39 -6.99 15.61
CA GLN A 415 33.60 -8.43 15.50
C GLN A 415 33.86 -8.84 14.05
N ALA A 416 33.07 -8.36 13.08
CA ALA A 416 33.24 -8.67 11.67
C ALA A 416 34.63 -8.25 11.15
N PHE A 417 35.06 -7.01 11.46
CA PHE A 417 36.38 -6.51 11.07
C PHE A 417 37.54 -7.07 11.86
N SER A 418 37.30 -7.66 13.04
CA SER A 418 38.36 -8.44 13.72
C SER A 418 38.67 -9.75 12.99
N ILE A 419 37.69 -10.34 12.30
CA ILE A 419 37.84 -11.56 11.50
C ILE A 419 38.42 -11.23 10.12
N ALA A 420 37.93 -10.15 9.50
CA ALA A 420 38.29 -9.76 8.14
C ALA A 420 38.65 -8.25 8.07
N PRO A 421 39.82 -7.85 8.57
CA PRO A 421 40.19 -6.43 8.70
C PRO A 421 40.40 -5.72 7.36
N GLU A 422 40.74 -6.45 6.30
CA GLU A 422 40.97 -5.88 4.96
C GLU A 422 39.66 -5.72 4.14
N TYR A 423 38.56 -6.27 4.66
CA TYR A 423 37.31 -6.20 3.94
C TYR A 423 36.67 -4.79 4.02
N ARG A 424 35.97 -4.40 2.96
CA ARG A 424 35.20 -3.14 2.92
C ARG A 424 33.80 -3.35 3.42
N LEU A 425 33.16 -2.30 3.94
CA LEU A 425 31.77 -2.34 4.35
C LEU A 425 30.87 -2.15 3.13
N VAL A 426 29.94 -3.08 2.92
CA VAL A 426 28.89 -2.98 1.89
C VAL A 426 27.53 -3.10 2.57
N ILE A 427 26.62 -2.19 2.25
CA ILE A 427 25.26 -2.18 2.79
C ILE A 427 24.28 -2.35 1.64
N THR A 428 23.26 -3.19 1.79
CA THR A 428 22.29 -3.42 0.73
C THR A 428 20.89 -3.65 1.28
N GLY A 429 19.89 -3.39 0.45
CA GLY A 429 18.47 -3.64 0.77
C GLY A 429 17.59 -3.34 -0.42
N HIS A 430 16.32 -3.77 -0.33
CA HIS A 430 15.29 -3.54 -1.33
C HIS A 430 14.09 -2.85 -0.68
N SER A 431 13.47 -1.90 -1.39
CA SER A 431 12.28 -1.16 -0.95
C SER A 431 12.54 -0.41 0.39
N LEU A 432 11.76 -0.63 1.45
CA LEU A 432 12.02 -0.12 2.81
C LEU A 432 13.46 -0.40 3.26
N GLY A 433 13.96 -1.62 3.01
CA GLY A 433 15.33 -2.01 3.32
C GLY A 433 16.38 -1.19 2.55
N ALA A 434 16.09 -0.78 1.32
CA ALA A 434 16.96 0.10 0.53
C ALA A 434 17.00 1.52 1.11
N GLY A 435 15.85 2.05 1.51
CA GLY A 435 15.78 3.34 2.20
C GLY A 435 16.57 3.32 3.51
N THR A 436 16.35 2.28 4.31
CA THR A 436 17.08 2.07 5.58
C THR A 436 18.57 1.88 5.36
N ALA A 437 18.99 1.08 4.37
CA ALA A 437 20.39 0.89 4.00
C ALA A 437 21.06 2.21 3.58
N SER A 438 20.36 3.05 2.82
CA SER A 438 20.85 4.35 2.38
C SER A 438 21.09 5.31 3.56
N LEU A 439 20.12 5.41 4.49
CA LEU A 439 20.28 6.25 5.67
C LEU A 439 21.31 5.69 6.65
N LEU A 440 21.38 4.36 6.80
CA LEU A 440 22.42 3.69 7.58
C LEU A 440 23.83 3.96 7.01
N ALA A 441 23.96 3.96 5.68
CA ALA A 441 25.21 4.30 5.01
C ALA A 441 25.62 5.77 5.28
N VAL A 442 24.66 6.69 5.29
CA VAL A 442 24.90 8.10 5.67
C VAL A 442 25.42 8.20 7.11
N LEU A 443 24.82 7.46 8.05
CA LEU A 443 25.25 7.46 9.47
C LEU A 443 26.63 6.85 9.68
N LEU A 444 26.99 5.82 8.91
CA LEU A 444 28.25 5.10 9.06
C LEU A 444 29.42 5.70 8.23
N ARG A 445 29.14 6.62 7.29
CA ARG A 445 30.13 7.13 6.34
C ARG A 445 31.33 7.80 7.01
N SER A 446 31.11 8.53 8.09
CA SER A 446 32.20 9.18 8.84
C SER A 446 33.16 8.17 9.46
N THR A 447 32.64 7.03 9.93
CA THR A 447 33.45 5.98 10.56
C THR A 447 34.07 5.02 9.55
N TYR A 448 33.36 4.75 8.43
CA TYR A 448 33.80 3.85 7.36
C TYR A 448 33.86 4.59 6.01
N PRO A 449 34.94 5.34 5.73
CA PRO A 449 35.02 6.20 4.54
C PRO A 449 34.99 5.46 3.20
N THR A 450 35.28 4.17 3.17
CA THR A 450 35.27 3.34 1.95
C THR A 450 33.97 2.57 1.72
N LEU A 451 32.97 2.75 2.61
CA LEU A 451 31.71 2.02 2.50
C LEU A 451 30.99 2.31 1.18
N GLN A 452 30.27 1.31 0.69
CA GLN A 452 29.39 1.38 -0.48
C GLN A 452 28.00 0.87 -0.10
N CYS A 453 26.96 1.50 -0.65
CA CYS A 453 25.57 1.08 -0.46
C CYS A 453 24.90 0.82 -1.81
N TYR A 454 24.28 -0.35 -1.96
CA TYR A 454 23.46 -0.72 -3.11
C TYR A 454 21.99 -0.76 -2.69
N ALA A 455 21.24 0.24 -3.11
CA ALA A 455 19.84 0.46 -2.74
C ALA A 455 18.92 0.10 -3.92
N PHE A 456 18.15 -0.98 -3.81
CA PHE A 456 17.24 -1.43 -4.86
C PHE A 456 15.83 -0.90 -4.61
N SER A 457 15.34 -0.10 -5.56
CA SER A 457 14.02 0.55 -5.47
C SER A 457 13.82 1.30 -4.14
N PRO A 458 14.75 2.20 -3.73
CA PRO A 458 14.59 2.95 -2.49
C PRO A 458 13.32 3.82 -2.54
N PRO A 459 12.58 3.99 -1.42
CA PRO A 459 11.40 4.83 -1.39
C PRO A 459 11.68 6.28 -1.78
N GLY A 460 10.75 6.90 -2.50
CA GLY A 460 10.80 8.32 -2.82
C GLY A 460 10.61 9.20 -1.58
N GLY A 461 11.10 10.44 -1.62
CA GLY A 461 11.00 11.35 -0.49
C GLY A 461 11.82 10.95 0.74
N LEU A 462 12.83 10.09 0.56
CA LEU A 462 13.64 9.50 1.62
C LEU A 462 14.44 10.52 2.43
N MET A 463 15.07 11.49 1.74
CA MET A 463 15.98 12.44 2.37
C MET A 463 15.99 13.80 1.67
N SER A 464 16.45 14.83 2.38
CA SER A 464 16.62 16.17 1.85
C SER A 464 17.67 16.22 0.73
N LYS A 465 17.61 17.29 -0.10
CA LYS A 465 18.56 17.49 -1.20
C LYS A 465 20.03 17.50 -0.73
N ALA A 466 20.30 18.09 0.45
CA ALA A 466 21.64 18.14 1.00
C ALA A 466 22.19 16.73 1.32
N LEU A 467 21.38 15.88 1.95
CA LEU A 467 21.74 14.49 2.22
C LEU A 467 21.83 13.65 0.95
N ALA A 468 20.95 13.88 0.00
CA ALA A 468 20.99 13.20 -1.29
C ALA A 468 22.25 13.53 -2.07
N GLU A 469 22.70 14.79 -2.07
CA GLU A 469 23.94 15.20 -2.71
C GLU A 469 25.17 14.56 -2.03
N TYR A 470 25.16 14.56 -0.70
CA TYR A 470 26.23 13.89 0.08
C TYR A 470 26.28 12.38 -0.20
N SER A 471 25.14 11.72 -0.30
CA SER A 471 25.06 10.27 -0.50
C SER A 471 25.51 9.80 -1.89
N LYS A 472 25.55 10.67 -2.91
CA LYS A 472 25.94 10.34 -4.30
C LYS A 472 27.31 9.66 -4.40
N GLN A 473 28.20 9.90 -3.45
CA GLN A 473 29.57 9.38 -3.49
C GLN A 473 29.65 7.89 -3.13
N PHE A 474 28.65 7.37 -2.40
CA PHE A 474 28.70 6.03 -1.84
C PHE A 474 27.38 5.25 -1.89
N VAL A 475 26.30 5.83 -2.36
CA VAL A 475 25.02 5.14 -2.54
C VAL A 475 24.70 5.03 -4.02
N VAL A 476 24.55 3.80 -4.50
CA VAL A 476 24.07 3.47 -5.83
C VAL A 476 22.62 3.02 -5.73
N SER A 477 21.71 3.79 -6.34
CA SER A 477 20.29 3.46 -6.39
C SER A 477 19.94 2.79 -7.71
N VAL A 478 19.38 1.59 -7.64
CA VAL A 478 18.95 0.82 -8.81
C VAL A 478 17.43 0.87 -8.89
N VAL A 479 16.90 1.43 -9.98
CA VAL A 479 15.47 1.57 -10.25
C VAL A 479 15.14 0.93 -11.58
N LEU A 480 14.19 0.00 -11.60
CA LEU A 480 13.81 -0.73 -12.80
C LEU A 480 12.58 -0.10 -13.44
N GLY A 481 12.74 0.40 -14.68
CA GLY A 481 11.64 0.86 -15.52
C GLY A 481 10.68 1.86 -14.84
N LYS A 482 9.40 1.52 -14.82
CA LYS A 482 8.30 2.32 -14.28
C LYS A 482 8.01 2.02 -12.78
N ASP A 483 8.98 1.52 -12.02
CA ASP A 483 8.82 1.22 -10.58
C ASP A 483 8.19 2.39 -9.82
N LEU A 484 7.12 2.10 -9.09
CA LEU A 484 6.35 3.08 -8.35
C LEU A 484 7.05 3.52 -7.07
N VAL A 485 7.74 2.60 -6.37
CA VAL A 485 8.27 2.84 -5.01
C VAL A 485 9.21 4.05 -4.94
N PRO A 486 10.20 4.22 -5.83
CA PRO A 486 11.06 5.39 -5.84
C PRO A 486 10.36 6.70 -6.21
N ARG A 487 9.14 6.61 -6.75
CA ARG A 487 8.32 7.77 -7.13
C ARG A 487 7.30 8.15 -6.08
N LEU A 488 7.10 7.31 -5.04
CA LEU A 488 6.20 7.60 -3.93
C LEU A 488 6.83 8.67 -3.02
N SER A 489 6.23 9.84 -3.00
CA SER A 489 6.51 10.91 -2.06
C SER A 489 5.25 11.74 -1.83
N ILE A 490 5.15 12.45 -0.71
CA ILE A 490 3.97 13.29 -0.42
C ILE A 490 3.72 14.30 -1.54
N PRO A 491 4.73 15.06 -2.04
CA PRO A 491 4.51 15.98 -3.15
C PRO A 491 4.05 15.31 -4.45
N ASN A 492 4.62 14.15 -4.79
CA ASN A 492 4.21 13.41 -5.99
C ASN A 492 2.78 12.86 -5.87
N MET A 493 2.39 12.41 -4.67
CA MET A 493 1.03 11.97 -4.40
C MET A 493 0.03 13.12 -4.48
N GLU A 494 0.40 14.31 -4.01
CA GLU A 494 -0.43 15.52 -4.15
C GLU A 494 -0.56 15.96 -5.62
N ASP A 495 0.51 15.86 -6.40
CA ASP A 495 0.46 16.13 -7.84
C ASP A 495 -0.43 15.11 -8.56
N LEU A 496 -0.26 13.83 -8.26
CA LEU A 496 -1.13 12.78 -8.79
C LEU A 496 -2.61 13.04 -8.43
N LYS A 497 -2.90 13.41 -7.19
CA LYS A 497 -4.25 13.80 -6.74
C LYS A 497 -4.82 14.95 -7.58
N ARG A 498 -4.01 16.00 -7.83
CA ARG A 498 -4.43 17.14 -8.67
C ARG A 498 -4.71 16.71 -10.11
N ARG A 499 -3.87 15.85 -10.69
CA ARG A 499 -4.07 15.32 -12.04
C ARG A 499 -5.33 14.47 -12.13
N ILE A 500 -5.55 13.58 -11.16
CA ILE A 500 -6.80 12.78 -11.05
C ILE A 500 -8.02 13.70 -10.99
N LEU A 501 -8.01 14.72 -10.14
CA LEU A 501 -9.11 15.68 -10.02
C LEU A 501 -9.36 16.41 -11.36
N LYS A 502 -8.31 16.85 -12.05
CA LYS A 502 -8.41 17.50 -13.36
C LYS A 502 -9.03 16.54 -14.39
N MET A 503 -8.54 15.30 -14.49
CA MET A 503 -9.06 14.30 -15.43
C MET A 503 -10.53 13.97 -15.16
N VAL A 504 -10.87 13.73 -13.89
CA VAL A 504 -12.24 13.41 -13.46
C VAL A 504 -13.19 14.59 -13.69
N SER A 505 -12.74 15.84 -13.48
CA SER A 505 -13.58 17.04 -13.69
C SER A 505 -13.87 17.31 -15.16
N ASN A 506 -12.92 17.02 -16.04
CA ASN A 506 -13.06 17.22 -17.48
C ASN A 506 -13.83 16.08 -18.17
N CYS A 507 -13.96 14.93 -17.51
CA CYS A 507 -14.61 13.76 -18.09
C CYS A 507 -16.14 13.85 -18.00
N SER A 508 -16.82 13.80 -19.15
CA SER A 508 -18.28 13.79 -19.25
C SER A 508 -18.91 12.40 -19.13
N LYS A 509 -18.12 11.33 -19.10
CA LYS A 509 -18.60 9.94 -19.04
C LYS A 509 -18.98 9.54 -17.60
N PRO A 510 -19.99 8.66 -17.44
CA PRO A 510 -20.31 8.06 -16.14
C PRO A 510 -19.17 7.18 -15.63
N LYS A 511 -18.97 7.16 -14.31
CA LYS A 511 -17.87 6.42 -13.65
C LYS A 511 -17.79 4.94 -14.05
N TYR A 512 -18.90 4.23 -14.08
CA TYR A 512 -18.91 2.81 -14.44
C TYR A 512 -18.40 2.56 -15.86
N LYS A 513 -18.69 3.46 -16.83
CA LYS A 513 -18.16 3.34 -18.19
C LYS A 513 -16.64 3.53 -18.23
N ILE A 514 -16.12 4.49 -17.45
CA ILE A 514 -14.69 4.72 -17.33
C ILE A 514 -14.00 3.48 -16.78
N LEU A 515 -14.53 2.91 -15.69
CA LEU A 515 -13.96 1.73 -15.05
C LEU A 515 -14.04 0.49 -15.96
N LEU A 516 -15.19 0.24 -16.57
CA LEU A 516 -15.35 -0.90 -17.49
C LEU A 516 -14.42 -0.79 -18.70
N HIS A 517 -14.36 0.39 -19.31
CA HIS A 517 -13.47 0.63 -20.45
C HIS A 517 -12.00 0.56 -20.02
N GLY A 518 -11.64 1.13 -18.87
CA GLY A 518 -10.29 1.03 -18.32
C GLY A 518 -9.88 -0.42 -18.06
N CYS A 519 -10.72 -1.23 -17.40
CA CYS A 519 -10.46 -2.65 -17.22
C CYS A 519 -10.33 -3.41 -18.54
N TRP A 520 -11.18 -3.10 -19.52
CA TRP A 520 -11.10 -3.72 -20.85
C TRP A 520 -9.79 -3.37 -21.55
N TYR A 521 -9.41 -2.09 -21.50
CA TYR A 521 -8.17 -1.58 -22.09
C TYR A 521 -6.93 -2.25 -21.49
N GLU A 522 -6.90 -2.41 -20.16
CA GLU A 522 -5.79 -3.07 -19.46
C GLU A 522 -5.65 -4.56 -19.80
N VAL A 523 -6.77 -5.27 -20.00
CA VAL A 523 -6.75 -6.73 -20.22
C VAL A 523 -6.57 -7.09 -21.69
N PHE A 524 -7.22 -6.37 -22.58
CA PHE A 524 -7.30 -6.73 -24.01
C PHE A 524 -6.57 -5.75 -24.93
N GLY A 525 -6.07 -4.64 -24.39
CA GLY A 525 -5.54 -3.55 -25.21
C GLY A 525 -6.65 -2.83 -25.98
N GLY A 526 -6.28 -1.94 -26.88
CA GLY A 526 -7.19 -1.20 -27.74
C GLY A 526 -6.70 0.21 -28.05
N THR A 527 -7.55 1.00 -28.67
CA THR A 527 -7.30 2.43 -28.85
C THR A 527 -7.69 3.19 -27.60
N PRO A 528 -6.83 4.07 -27.08
CA PRO A 528 -7.21 4.95 -25.97
C PRO A 528 -8.47 5.76 -26.32
N ASP A 529 -9.36 5.92 -25.36
CA ASP A 529 -10.56 6.76 -25.54
C ASP A 529 -10.19 8.18 -25.97
N ASP A 530 -10.93 8.74 -26.93
CA ASP A 530 -10.80 10.15 -27.29
C ASP A 530 -11.46 11.02 -26.20
N PHE A 531 -10.64 11.42 -25.23
CA PHE A 531 -10.98 12.51 -24.34
C PHE A 531 -10.49 13.82 -24.96
N PRO A 532 -11.21 14.93 -24.77
CA PRO A 532 -10.65 16.23 -25.12
C PRO A 532 -9.44 16.47 -24.23
N THR A 533 -8.28 16.11 -24.75
CA THR A 533 -6.99 16.39 -24.10
C THR A 533 -6.66 17.84 -24.37
N GLU A 534 -6.51 18.63 -23.33
CA GLU A 534 -5.87 19.95 -23.43
C GLU A 534 -4.37 19.78 -23.76
N MET A 535 -4.06 19.28 -24.95
CA MET A 535 -2.68 19.27 -25.43
C MET A 535 -2.09 20.68 -25.62
N GLU A 536 -2.94 21.69 -25.73
CA GLU A 536 -2.50 23.08 -25.94
C GLU A 536 -1.87 23.74 -24.71
N ASN A 537 -2.22 23.32 -23.49
CA ASN A 537 -1.66 23.92 -22.26
C ASN A 537 -0.37 23.24 -21.76
N ARG A 538 0.09 22.17 -22.40
CA ARG A 538 1.31 21.44 -21.96
C ARG A 538 2.59 22.24 -22.08
N ARG A 539 2.70 23.15 -23.03
CA ARG A 539 3.89 23.99 -23.20
C ARG A 539 4.13 24.95 -22.00
N GLU A 540 3.07 25.38 -21.34
CA GLU A 540 3.19 26.22 -20.14
C GLU A 540 3.46 25.41 -18.87
N GLU A 541 2.96 24.18 -18.76
CA GLU A 541 3.20 23.28 -17.61
C GLU A 541 4.61 22.67 -17.61
N GLU A 542 5.21 22.36 -18.77
CA GLU A 542 6.60 21.89 -18.84
C GLU A 542 7.60 22.93 -18.37
N LEU A 543 7.31 24.22 -18.56
CA LEU A 543 8.09 25.32 -18.02
C LEU A 543 7.97 25.44 -16.48
N SER A 544 6.84 25.03 -15.88
CA SER A 544 6.67 25.02 -14.43
C SER A 544 7.22 23.75 -13.77
N GLN A 545 7.29 22.62 -14.48
CA GLN A 545 7.87 21.36 -13.99
C GLN A 545 9.39 21.45 -13.75
N SER A 546 10.09 22.39 -14.41
CA SER A 546 11.51 22.64 -14.13
C SER A 546 11.77 23.11 -12.68
N HIS A 547 10.75 23.59 -11.98
CA HIS A 547 10.85 24.00 -10.57
C HIS A 547 10.57 22.87 -9.56
N PHE A 548 9.90 21.78 -9.95
CA PHE A 548 9.54 20.69 -9.05
C PHE A 548 10.48 19.48 -9.08
N SER A 549 11.46 19.45 -9.96
CA SER A 549 12.48 18.38 -10.02
C SER A 549 13.51 18.43 -8.87
N ASN A 550 13.24 19.16 -7.81
CA ASN A 550 14.15 19.36 -6.67
C ASN A 550 14.04 18.33 -5.55
N CYS A 551 13.22 17.29 -5.67
CA CYS A 551 13.43 16.06 -4.89
C CYS A 551 14.48 15.23 -5.61
N ALA A 552 15.74 15.52 -5.34
CA ALA A 552 16.86 14.84 -5.96
C ALA A 552 16.91 13.39 -5.49
N VAL A 553 16.41 12.50 -6.31
CA VAL A 553 16.94 11.13 -6.37
C VAL A 553 18.40 11.27 -6.80
N SER A 554 19.32 10.67 -6.06
CA SER A 554 20.75 10.68 -6.35
C SER A 554 20.99 10.43 -7.86
N ARG A 555 21.87 11.20 -8.48
CA ARG A 555 22.14 11.16 -9.93
C ARG A 555 22.77 9.87 -10.47
N THR A 556 23.07 8.90 -9.64
CA THR A 556 23.41 7.55 -10.07
C THR A 556 22.15 6.68 -10.07
N VAL A 557 21.11 7.12 -10.79
CA VAL A 557 19.95 6.29 -11.09
C VAL A 557 20.24 5.55 -12.37
N ILE A 558 20.55 4.26 -12.25
CA ILE A 558 20.66 3.37 -13.40
C ILE A 558 19.24 2.93 -13.74
N ILE A 559 18.63 3.62 -14.71
CA ILE A 559 17.28 3.28 -15.18
C ILE A 559 17.44 2.21 -16.25
N PHE A 560 17.02 0.98 -15.96
CA PHE A 560 16.90 -0.08 -16.96
C PHE A 560 15.48 -0.10 -17.52
N SER A 561 15.35 0.19 -18.81
CA SER A 561 14.20 -0.15 -19.60
C SER A 561 14.49 -1.49 -20.30
N ILE A 562 13.97 -2.60 -19.75
CA ILE A 562 13.97 -3.88 -20.46
C ILE A 562 12.77 -3.84 -21.40
N GLN A 563 13.00 -3.51 -22.68
CA GLN A 563 12.08 -3.85 -23.75
C GLN A 563 12.11 -5.38 -23.90
N GLN A 564 11.08 -6.06 -23.38
CA GLN A 564 10.82 -7.45 -23.73
C GLN A 564 10.50 -7.49 -25.24
N ARG A 565 11.49 -7.82 -26.06
CA ARG A 565 11.22 -8.38 -27.37
C ARG A 565 10.68 -9.80 -27.14
N GLN A 566 9.38 -9.96 -27.26
CA GLN A 566 8.79 -11.26 -27.57
C GLN A 566 9.21 -11.62 -28.99
N THR A 567 10.25 -12.41 -29.13
CA THR A 567 10.43 -13.24 -30.31
C THR A 567 9.64 -14.52 -30.07
N LEU A 568 8.47 -14.59 -30.71
CA LEU A 568 7.84 -15.84 -31.06
C LEU A 568 8.75 -16.55 -32.08
N GLU A 569 9.32 -17.68 -31.73
CA GLU A 569 9.57 -18.85 -32.55
C GLU A 569 9.05 -20.09 -31.84
#